data_0ee890371023a439ef98b2bd8dde9875
#
_entry.id   0ee890371023a439ef98b2bd8dde9875
#
_cell.length_a   1.000
_cell.length_b   1.000
_cell.length_c   1.000
_cell.angle_alpha   90.00
_cell.angle_beta   90.00
_cell.angle_gamma   90.00
#
_symmetry.space_group_name_H-M   'P 1'
#
loop_
_entity.id
_entity.type
_entity.pdbx_description
1 polymer ?
#
loop_
_entity_poly.entity_id
_entity_poly.type
_entity_poly.pdbx_seq_one_letter_code
_entity_poly.pdbx_strand_id
1 'polypeptide(L)'
;MTTLRTPKNPSGPVDVTVVSLDQTGTDRLASLDQASAATLVTGKPVREFRMRKGQKHWSGSWWCSTTTDLETYESRLELARLILADHDPHVTDVLSQPFTLHATVDGQRRRHVPDFLLTRVGKRPVVVDVKLASRIDAPKIAPVLAWTRQAVEARGWEYEVWTGTGHIRLANIRFLAGYRLPGRVNPDVATLARAQCLPGMTVGEALAVLDGFAHPVLSKPALLHLLWTSALTVDLDEPVTRRSLLLHGTRR
;
A
#
# COMPACT_ATOMS: atom_id res chain seq x y z
N MET A 1 40.27 -22.05 23.86
CA MET A 1 39.16 -21.22 24.37
C MET A 1 38.84 -20.15 23.35
N THR A 2 37.85 -20.38 22.50
CA THR A 2 37.42 -19.45 21.45
C THR A 2 36.33 -18.58 22.06
N THR A 3 36.64 -17.33 22.34
CA THR A 3 35.68 -16.34 22.83
C THR A 3 34.68 -16.05 21.72
N LEU A 4 33.44 -16.52 21.90
CA LEU A 4 32.28 -16.11 21.11
C LEU A 4 32.08 -14.60 21.30
N ARG A 5 32.38 -13.83 20.24
CA ARG A 5 32.05 -12.40 20.19
C ARG A 5 30.52 -12.29 20.17
N THR A 6 29.95 -11.81 21.25
CA THR A 6 28.56 -11.37 21.30
C THR A 6 28.33 -10.37 20.16
N PRO A 7 27.29 -10.51 19.33
CA PRO A 7 27.00 -9.51 18.32
C PRO A 7 26.71 -8.18 19.02
N LYS A 8 27.54 -7.17 18.76
CA LYS A 8 27.33 -5.80 19.20
C LYS A 8 25.97 -5.37 18.67
N ASN A 9 25.04 -5.04 19.55
CA ASN A 9 23.81 -4.40 19.15
C ASN A 9 24.21 -3.18 18.31
N PRO A 10 23.79 -3.05 17.03
CA PRO A 10 24.21 -1.93 16.23
C PRO A 10 23.77 -0.65 16.94
N SER A 11 24.70 0.24 17.19
CA SER A 11 24.39 1.61 17.62
C SER A 11 23.47 2.18 16.54
N GLY A 12 22.33 2.76 16.97
CA GLY A 12 21.36 3.32 16.03
C GLY A 12 22.01 4.27 15.04
N PRO A 13 21.43 4.46 13.85
CA PRO A 13 22.00 5.34 12.83
C PRO A 13 22.09 6.77 13.38
N VAL A 14 23.27 7.34 13.26
CA VAL A 14 23.53 8.74 13.60
C VAL A 14 23.30 9.57 12.33
N ASP A 15 22.59 10.70 12.45
CA ASP A 15 22.34 11.68 11.38
C ASP A 15 21.75 11.06 10.10
N VAL A 16 20.48 10.64 10.19
CA VAL A 16 19.76 10.14 9.00
C VAL A 16 19.22 11.31 8.17
N THR A 17 19.69 11.39 6.94
CA THR A 17 19.25 12.38 5.96
C THR A 17 18.28 11.77 4.96
N VAL A 18 17.28 12.54 4.58
CA VAL A 18 16.28 12.23 3.55
C VAL A 18 16.52 13.08 2.32
N VAL A 19 16.66 12.45 1.17
CA VAL A 19 16.60 13.12 -0.14
C VAL A 19 15.31 12.71 -0.82
N SER A 20 14.44 13.66 -1.09
CA SER A 20 13.14 13.47 -1.76
C SER A 20 13.01 14.39 -2.95
N LEU A 21 12.05 14.12 -3.84
CA LEU A 21 11.67 15.03 -4.91
C LEU A 21 10.37 15.75 -4.55
N ASP A 22 10.29 17.03 -4.78
CA ASP A 22 9.03 17.76 -4.67
C ASP A 22 8.13 17.53 -5.91
N GLN A 23 6.97 18.19 -5.95
CA GLN A 23 6.00 18.09 -7.06
C GLN A 23 6.59 18.52 -8.40
N THR A 24 7.60 19.40 -8.41
CA THR A 24 8.29 19.85 -9.63
C THR A 24 9.39 18.89 -10.07
N GLY A 25 9.78 17.93 -9.21
CA GLY A 25 10.92 17.03 -9.42
C GLY A 25 12.25 17.62 -8.95
N THR A 26 12.22 18.66 -8.10
CA THR A 26 13.41 19.26 -7.52
C THR A 26 13.82 18.51 -6.25
N ASP A 27 15.12 18.23 -6.10
CA ASP A 27 15.70 17.60 -4.92
C ASP A 27 15.48 18.45 -3.67
N ARG A 28 15.00 17.77 -2.60
CA ARG A 28 14.90 18.33 -1.26
C ARG A 28 15.69 17.48 -0.29
N LEU A 29 16.58 18.13 0.44
CA LEU A 29 17.40 17.54 1.48
C LEU A 29 16.86 17.98 2.85
N ALA A 30 16.63 17.04 3.74
CA ALA A 30 16.22 17.29 5.11
C ALA A 30 16.80 16.25 6.06
N SER A 31 16.86 16.54 7.35
CA SER A 31 17.05 15.50 8.36
C SER A 31 15.75 14.70 8.52
N LEU A 32 15.84 13.38 8.79
CA LEU A 32 14.66 12.52 8.90
C LEU A 32 13.75 12.93 10.07
N ASP A 33 14.31 13.43 11.16
CA ASP A 33 13.57 13.92 12.33
C ASP A 33 12.69 15.15 12.01
N GLN A 34 13.08 15.96 11.02
CA GLN A 34 12.33 17.12 10.54
C GLN A 34 11.42 16.81 9.36
N ALA A 35 11.56 15.64 8.72
CA ALA A 35 10.78 15.27 7.56
C ALA A 35 9.28 15.16 7.91
N SER A 36 8.42 15.73 7.07
CA SER A 36 6.96 15.64 7.17
C SER A 36 6.42 14.60 6.17
N ALA A 37 5.77 13.56 6.65
CA ALA A 37 5.16 12.57 5.76
C ALA A 37 4.09 13.19 4.84
N ALA A 38 3.29 14.13 5.35
CA ALA A 38 2.30 14.85 4.57
C ALA A 38 2.93 15.66 3.42
N THR A 39 4.13 16.21 3.63
CA THR A 39 4.87 16.89 2.57
C THR A 39 5.52 15.91 1.61
N LEU A 40 6.07 14.80 2.12
CA LEU A 40 6.76 13.81 1.29
C LEU A 40 5.79 13.11 0.32
N VAL A 41 4.58 12.74 0.76
CA VAL A 41 3.61 12.05 -0.11
C VAL A 41 3.08 12.90 -1.27
N THR A 42 3.23 14.22 -1.21
CA THR A 42 2.88 15.09 -2.34
C THR A 42 4.00 15.22 -3.37
N GLY A 43 5.15 14.61 -3.13
CA GLY A 43 6.31 14.64 -4.02
C GLY A 43 6.24 13.64 -5.16
N LYS A 44 7.39 13.42 -5.80
CA LYS A 44 7.56 12.43 -6.85
C LYS A 44 8.46 11.27 -6.40
N PRO A 45 8.31 10.07 -6.99
CA PRO A 45 9.26 8.98 -6.79
C PRO A 45 10.69 9.40 -7.08
N VAL A 46 11.64 9.07 -6.18
CA VAL A 46 13.07 9.41 -6.37
C VAL A 46 13.77 8.55 -7.41
N ARG A 47 13.07 7.61 -8.01
CA ARG A 47 13.54 6.79 -9.12
C ARG A 47 12.53 6.80 -10.25
N GLU A 48 12.99 7.13 -11.45
CA GLU A 48 12.23 6.92 -12.68
C GLU A 48 12.53 5.54 -13.25
N PHE A 49 11.48 4.76 -13.52
CA PHE A 49 11.62 3.47 -14.19
C PHE A 49 11.59 3.64 -15.70
N ARG A 50 12.69 3.30 -16.34
CA ARG A 50 12.71 3.16 -17.78
C ARG A 50 12.40 1.70 -18.12
N MET A 51 11.24 1.44 -18.71
CA MET A 51 10.93 0.13 -19.26
C MET A 51 11.93 -0.19 -20.37
N ARG A 52 12.73 -1.24 -20.17
CA ARG A 52 13.70 -1.73 -21.17
C ARG A 52 13.25 -3.09 -21.70
N LYS A 53 13.33 -3.28 -23.02
CA LYS A 53 13.08 -4.58 -23.66
C LYS A 53 14.06 -5.62 -23.07
N GLY A 54 13.54 -6.76 -22.58
CA GLY A 54 14.35 -7.81 -21.94
C GLY A 54 14.51 -7.68 -20.41
N GLN A 55 13.80 -6.76 -19.77
CA GLN A 55 13.82 -6.59 -18.32
C GLN A 55 13.24 -7.84 -17.62
N LYS A 56 13.99 -8.41 -16.66
CA LYS A 56 13.57 -9.60 -15.88
C LYS A 56 12.53 -9.30 -14.79
N HIS A 57 12.25 -8.01 -14.52
CA HIS A 57 11.32 -7.57 -13.48
C HIS A 57 10.02 -7.06 -14.11
N TRP A 58 8.90 -7.36 -13.45
CA TRP A 58 7.56 -6.92 -13.85
C TRP A 58 7.29 -5.55 -13.22
N SER A 59 7.95 -4.51 -13.72
CA SER A 59 7.63 -3.13 -13.35
C SER A 59 6.44 -2.60 -14.14
N GLY A 60 5.73 -1.65 -13.56
CA GLY A 60 4.58 -1.02 -14.21
C GLY A 60 4.03 0.12 -13.37
N SER A 61 2.84 0.59 -13.77
CA SER A 61 2.11 1.62 -13.07
C SER A 61 0.71 1.12 -12.71
N TRP A 62 0.24 1.53 -11.55
CA TRP A 62 -1.08 1.25 -11.02
C TRP A 62 -1.84 2.56 -10.86
N TRP A 63 -3.01 2.69 -11.49
CA TRP A 63 -3.90 3.79 -11.16
C TRP A 63 -4.46 3.57 -9.76
N CYS A 64 -3.98 4.35 -8.81
CA CYS A 64 -4.38 4.29 -7.41
C CYS A 64 -5.63 5.14 -7.21
N SER A 65 -6.73 4.54 -6.75
CA SER A 65 -7.98 5.26 -6.49
C SER A 65 -7.89 6.16 -5.26
N THR A 66 -6.98 5.85 -4.36
CA THR A 66 -6.74 6.64 -3.14
C THR A 66 -6.10 7.99 -3.46
N THR A 67 -5.05 7.99 -4.30
CA THR A 67 -4.34 9.22 -4.69
C THR A 67 -4.91 9.87 -5.95
N THR A 68 -5.76 9.16 -6.70
CA THR A 68 -6.24 9.54 -8.04
C THR A 68 -5.10 9.77 -9.04
N ASP A 69 -4.00 9.05 -8.89
CA ASP A 69 -2.79 9.16 -9.72
C ASP A 69 -2.16 7.79 -10.00
N LEU A 70 -1.11 7.79 -10.81
CA LEU A 70 -0.35 6.60 -11.18
C LEU A 70 0.80 6.36 -10.18
N GLU A 71 0.70 5.26 -9.45
CA GLU A 71 1.78 4.76 -8.60
C GLU A 71 2.60 3.69 -9.31
N THR A 72 3.92 3.75 -9.15
CA THR A 72 4.83 2.82 -9.80
C THR A 72 5.18 1.62 -8.91
N TYR A 73 5.52 0.49 -9.53
CA TYR A 73 6.01 -0.70 -8.84
C TYR A 73 7.08 -1.42 -9.66
N GLU A 74 8.05 -2.08 -9.01
CA GLU A 74 9.14 -2.82 -9.65
C GLU A 74 8.93 -4.33 -9.68
N SER A 75 7.95 -4.84 -8.93
CA SER A 75 7.69 -6.27 -8.82
C SER A 75 6.22 -6.58 -8.61
N ARG A 76 5.83 -7.84 -8.89
CA ARG A 76 4.47 -8.34 -8.59
C ARG A 76 4.13 -8.31 -7.11
N LEU A 77 5.14 -8.41 -6.25
CA LEU A 77 4.96 -8.36 -4.80
C LEU A 77 4.66 -6.92 -4.37
N GLU A 78 5.39 -5.94 -4.89
CA GLU A 78 5.09 -4.51 -4.67
C GLU A 78 3.71 -4.13 -5.19
N LEU A 79 3.32 -4.59 -6.41
CA LEU A 79 1.97 -4.39 -6.91
C LEU A 79 0.91 -4.95 -5.96
N ALA A 80 1.13 -6.13 -5.39
CA ALA A 80 0.20 -6.70 -4.42
C ALA A 80 0.06 -5.82 -3.18
N ARG A 81 1.18 -5.31 -2.62
CA ARG A 81 1.16 -4.39 -1.46
C ARG A 81 0.48 -3.07 -1.79
N LEU A 82 0.71 -2.54 -2.99
CA LEU A 82 0.11 -1.30 -3.49
C LEU A 82 -1.42 -1.44 -3.62
N ILE A 83 -1.91 -2.54 -4.21
CA ILE A 83 -3.35 -2.82 -4.34
C ILE A 83 -4.01 -2.93 -2.95
N LEU A 84 -3.34 -3.53 -1.98
CA LEU A 84 -3.82 -3.60 -0.60
C LEU A 84 -3.87 -2.22 0.05
N ALA A 85 -2.88 -1.36 -0.18
CA ALA A 85 -2.88 0.01 0.31
C ALA A 85 -4.01 0.83 -0.29
N ASP A 86 -4.25 0.70 -1.61
CA ASP A 86 -5.31 1.39 -2.33
C ASP A 86 -6.72 0.96 -1.88
N HIS A 87 -6.87 -0.29 -1.41
CA HIS A 87 -8.14 -0.80 -0.87
C HIS A 87 -8.35 -0.42 0.61
N ASP A 88 -7.28 -0.17 1.38
CA ASP A 88 -7.40 0.12 2.82
C ASP A 88 -8.07 1.49 3.04
N PRO A 89 -9.27 1.54 3.66
CA PRO A 89 -9.99 2.79 3.90
C PRO A 89 -9.27 3.75 4.85
N HIS A 90 -8.28 3.28 5.59
CA HIS A 90 -7.49 4.14 6.48
C HIS A 90 -6.33 4.83 5.75
N VAL A 91 -5.89 4.33 4.59
CA VAL A 91 -4.82 4.95 3.80
C VAL A 91 -5.37 6.18 3.08
N THR A 92 -4.72 7.32 3.27
CA THR A 92 -5.08 8.59 2.63
C THR A 92 -4.22 8.91 1.44
N ASP A 93 -2.94 8.53 1.50
CA ASP A 93 -1.99 8.75 0.42
C ASP A 93 -0.99 7.60 0.35
N VAL A 94 -0.48 7.37 -0.85
CA VAL A 94 0.57 6.42 -1.16
C VAL A 94 1.59 7.14 -2.03
N LEU A 95 2.87 6.99 -1.74
CA LEU A 95 3.94 7.39 -2.65
C LEU A 95 4.93 6.24 -2.81
N SER A 96 5.12 5.79 -4.03
CA SER A 96 6.14 4.80 -4.39
C SER A 96 7.52 5.45 -4.31
N GLN A 97 8.51 4.73 -3.76
CA GLN A 97 9.91 5.17 -3.67
C GLN A 97 10.04 6.62 -3.22
N PRO A 98 9.53 6.91 -2.02
CA PRO A 98 9.23 8.28 -1.58
C PRO A 98 10.48 9.14 -1.37
N PHE A 99 11.57 8.51 -1.02
CA PHE A 99 12.83 9.18 -0.69
C PHE A 99 14.01 8.22 -0.65
N THR A 100 15.21 8.80 -0.69
CA THR A 100 16.46 8.09 -0.36
C THR A 100 16.85 8.42 1.07
N LEU A 101 17.03 7.40 1.90
CA LEU A 101 17.66 7.52 3.22
C LEU A 101 19.19 7.41 3.07
N HIS A 102 19.91 8.33 3.68
CA HIS A 102 21.35 8.28 3.87
C HIS A 102 21.66 8.28 5.37
N ALA A 103 22.51 7.37 5.81
CA ALA A 103 22.94 7.26 7.20
C ALA A 103 24.39 6.81 7.31
N THR A 104 25.04 7.09 8.44
CA THR A 104 26.28 6.44 8.84
C THR A 104 25.94 5.37 9.87
N VAL A 105 26.17 4.09 9.52
CA VAL A 105 25.92 2.94 10.39
C VAL A 105 27.25 2.19 10.57
N ASP A 106 27.69 2.03 11.82
CA ASP A 106 28.98 1.41 12.16
C ASP A 106 30.18 2.03 11.39
N GLY A 107 30.17 3.37 11.24
CA GLY A 107 31.20 4.13 10.54
C GLY A 107 31.16 4.03 9.01
N GLN A 108 30.16 3.34 8.43
CA GLN A 108 30.00 3.18 6.99
C GLN A 108 28.79 3.97 6.47
N ARG A 109 28.97 4.66 5.37
CA ARG A 109 27.85 5.31 4.66
C ARG A 109 26.91 4.27 4.09
N ARG A 110 25.64 4.38 4.43
CA ARG A 110 24.56 3.52 3.96
C ARG A 110 23.53 4.34 3.21
N ARG A 111 22.93 3.72 2.20
CA ARG A 111 21.86 4.31 1.39
C ARG A 111 20.75 3.29 1.22
N HIS A 112 19.50 3.73 1.37
CA HIS A 112 18.34 2.90 1.11
C HIS A 112 17.20 3.74 0.52
N VAL A 113 16.40 3.14 -0.36
CA VAL A 113 15.15 3.70 -0.88
C VAL A 113 14.06 2.72 -0.50
N PRO A 114 13.15 3.08 0.41
CA PRO A 114 11.98 2.27 0.73
C PRO A 114 11.04 2.14 -0.47
N ASP A 115 10.24 1.06 -0.49
CA ASP A 115 9.35 0.81 -1.61
C ASP A 115 8.11 1.74 -1.57
N PHE A 116 7.53 2.03 -0.38
CA PHE A 116 6.39 2.95 -0.24
C PHE A 116 6.45 3.78 1.04
N LEU A 117 5.81 4.96 0.97
CA LEU A 117 5.36 5.73 2.14
C LEU A 117 3.83 5.80 2.09
N LEU A 118 3.17 5.44 3.20
CA LEU A 118 1.72 5.53 3.36
C LEU A 118 1.38 6.52 4.45
N THR A 119 0.45 7.43 4.18
CA THR A 119 -0.23 8.19 5.24
C THR A 119 -1.59 7.58 5.54
N ARG A 120 -2.06 7.74 6.78
CA ARG A 120 -3.28 7.09 7.28
C ARG A 120 -4.06 8.02 8.21
N VAL A 121 -5.38 7.94 8.14
CA VAL A 121 -6.26 8.72 9.04
C VAL A 121 -6.01 8.33 10.50
N GLY A 122 -5.69 9.32 11.34
CA GLY A 122 -5.56 9.13 12.78
C GLY A 122 -4.46 8.16 13.23
N LYS A 123 -3.56 7.75 12.33
CA LYS A 123 -2.46 6.83 12.61
C LYS A 123 -1.13 7.40 12.15
N ARG A 124 -0.04 6.81 12.65
CA ARG A 124 1.32 7.19 12.21
C ARG A 124 1.52 6.82 10.75
N PRO A 125 2.33 7.59 10.01
CA PRO A 125 2.79 7.19 8.68
C PRO A 125 3.53 5.86 8.73
N VAL A 126 3.46 5.09 7.63
CA VAL A 126 4.17 3.80 7.50
C VAL A 126 5.14 3.88 6.35
N VAL A 127 6.40 3.58 6.62
CA VAL A 127 7.42 3.31 5.60
C VAL A 127 7.44 1.81 5.35
N VAL A 128 7.31 1.40 4.08
CA VAL A 128 7.18 -0.01 3.69
C VAL A 128 8.35 -0.44 2.83
N ASP A 129 8.96 -1.54 3.20
CA ASP A 129 9.83 -2.34 2.34
C ASP A 129 9.13 -3.65 1.97
N VAL A 130 9.14 -3.99 0.69
CA VAL A 130 8.54 -5.23 0.17
C VAL A 130 9.64 -6.22 -0.17
N LYS A 131 9.67 -7.34 0.52
CA LYS A 131 10.72 -8.36 0.32
C LYS A 131 10.10 -9.77 0.35
N LEU A 132 10.66 -10.66 -0.44
CA LEU A 132 10.30 -12.08 -0.31
C LEU A 132 10.70 -12.59 1.08
N ALA A 133 9.83 -13.36 1.73
CA ALA A 133 10.08 -13.94 3.05
C ALA A 133 11.42 -14.68 3.12
N SER A 134 11.79 -15.40 2.05
CA SER A 134 13.06 -16.11 1.94
C SER A 134 14.31 -15.22 1.85
N ARG A 135 14.14 -13.89 1.76
CA ARG A 135 15.26 -12.95 1.59
C ARG A 135 15.46 -12.00 2.77
N ILE A 136 14.53 -11.92 3.71
CA ILE A 136 14.62 -10.95 4.81
C ILE A 136 15.87 -11.15 5.68
N ASP A 137 16.29 -12.40 5.87
CA ASP A 137 17.47 -12.77 6.68
C ASP A 137 18.77 -12.83 5.87
N ALA A 138 18.74 -12.50 4.57
CA ALA A 138 19.93 -12.52 3.74
C ALA A 138 20.98 -11.52 4.25
N PRO A 139 22.30 -11.89 4.29
CA PRO A 139 23.36 -11.05 4.88
C PRO A 139 23.48 -9.64 4.31
N LYS A 140 23.03 -9.44 3.06
CA LYS A 140 23.02 -8.12 2.40
C LYS A 140 21.72 -7.33 2.66
N ILE A 141 20.65 -7.99 3.09
CA ILE A 141 19.30 -7.38 3.24
C ILE A 141 19.00 -7.10 4.71
N ALA A 142 19.17 -8.09 5.58
CA ALA A 142 18.85 -7.96 7.00
C ALA A 142 19.46 -6.71 7.67
N PRO A 143 20.76 -6.36 7.45
CA PRO A 143 21.32 -5.14 8.03
C PRO A 143 20.67 -3.86 7.50
N VAL A 144 20.24 -3.83 6.22
CA VAL A 144 19.56 -2.68 5.63
C VAL A 144 18.21 -2.49 6.28
N LEU A 145 17.41 -3.55 6.40
CA LEU A 145 16.10 -3.50 7.05
C LEU A 145 16.22 -3.09 8.52
N ALA A 146 17.26 -3.58 9.22
CA ALA A 146 17.47 -3.30 10.63
C ALA A 146 17.76 -1.81 10.89
N TRP A 147 18.72 -1.19 10.19
CA TRP A 147 19.03 0.22 10.40
C TRP A 147 17.90 1.15 9.88
N THR A 148 17.22 0.75 8.80
CA THR A 148 16.06 1.50 8.29
C THR A 148 14.94 1.51 9.33
N ARG A 149 14.64 0.36 9.95
CA ARG A 149 13.67 0.25 11.05
C ARG A 149 14.02 1.19 12.19
N GLN A 150 15.25 1.13 12.66
CA GLN A 150 15.72 2.00 13.77
C GLN A 150 15.55 3.48 13.44
N ALA A 151 15.92 3.89 12.22
CA ALA A 151 15.79 5.27 11.78
C ALA A 151 14.32 5.73 11.71
N VAL A 152 13.46 4.95 11.07
CA VAL A 152 12.04 5.26 10.87
C VAL A 152 11.28 5.28 12.20
N GLU A 153 11.53 4.28 13.07
CA GLU A 153 10.87 4.20 14.39
C GLU A 153 11.36 5.31 15.34
N ALA A 154 12.64 5.70 15.27
CA ALA A 154 13.16 6.85 16.03
C ALA A 154 12.48 8.17 15.60
N ARG A 155 12.08 8.30 14.33
CA ARG A 155 11.27 9.43 13.84
C ARG A 155 9.84 9.40 14.38
N GLY A 156 9.40 8.30 14.99
CA GLY A 156 8.05 8.09 15.47
C GLY A 156 7.09 7.60 14.38
N TRP A 157 7.59 7.17 13.22
CA TRP A 157 6.81 6.52 12.16
C TRP A 157 6.81 5.01 12.36
N GLU A 158 5.93 4.31 11.66
CA GLU A 158 5.91 2.85 11.62
C GLU A 158 6.77 2.34 10.45
N TYR A 159 7.39 1.17 10.65
CA TYR A 159 8.15 0.51 9.61
C TYR A 159 7.64 -0.91 9.39
N GLU A 160 7.24 -1.20 8.16
CA GLU A 160 6.72 -2.48 7.73
C GLU A 160 7.70 -3.14 6.75
N VAL A 161 8.08 -4.39 7.02
CA VAL A 161 8.68 -5.28 6.01
C VAL A 161 7.59 -6.23 5.56
N TRP A 162 7.00 -5.94 4.41
CA TRP A 162 5.89 -6.72 3.89
C TRP A 162 6.39 -7.88 3.02
N THR A 163 5.95 -9.10 3.33
CA THR A 163 6.41 -10.33 2.67
C THR A 163 5.31 -11.06 1.91
N GLY A 164 4.09 -10.52 1.92
CA GLY A 164 2.91 -11.10 1.31
C GLY A 164 1.70 -11.15 2.23
N THR A 165 0.60 -11.65 1.74
CA THR A 165 -0.65 -11.88 2.45
C THR A 165 -1.28 -13.20 2.00
N GLY A 166 -2.35 -13.65 2.67
CA GLY A 166 -3.12 -14.83 2.27
C GLY A 166 -3.57 -14.76 0.81
N HIS A 167 -3.45 -15.87 0.09
CA HIS A 167 -3.75 -15.91 -1.34
C HIS A 167 -5.23 -15.60 -1.65
N ILE A 168 -6.15 -16.04 -0.77
CA ILE A 168 -7.60 -15.77 -0.91
C ILE A 168 -7.86 -14.27 -0.79
N ARG A 169 -7.37 -13.64 0.28
CA ARG A 169 -7.50 -12.19 0.49
C ARG A 169 -6.96 -11.40 -0.69
N LEU A 170 -5.77 -11.74 -1.17
CA LEU A 170 -5.19 -11.05 -2.32
C LEU A 170 -6.00 -11.26 -3.61
N ALA A 171 -6.52 -12.46 -3.83
CA ALA A 171 -7.37 -12.75 -5.00
C ALA A 171 -8.68 -11.95 -4.95
N ASN A 172 -9.33 -11.88 -3.79
CA ASN A 172 -10.55 -11.12 -3.60
C ASN A 172 -10.32 -9.62 -3.82
N ILE A 173 -9.27 -9.04 -3.22
CA ILE A 173 -8.98 -7.61 -3.37
C ILE A 173 -8.60 -7.29 -4.82
N ARG A 174 -7.83 -8.14 -5.52
CA ARG A 174 -7.56 -7.98 -6.96
C ARG A 174 -8.82 -8.04 -7.81
N PHE A 175 -9.76 -8.91 -7.47
CA PHE A 175 -11.06 -8.98 -8.13
C PHE A 175 -11.84 -7.67 -7.93
N LEU A 176 -11.94 -7.18 -6.69
CA LEU A 176 -12.62 -5.93 -6.36
C LEU A 176 -11.95 -4.72 -7.00
N ALA A 177 -10.63 -4.74 -7.18
CA ALA A 177 -9.88 -3.67 -7.83
C ALA A 177 -10.32 -3.39 -9.28
N GLY A 178 -10.97 -4.34 -9.94
CA GLY A 178 -11.62 -4.13 -11.24
C GLY A 178 -12.75 -3.09 -11.20
N TYR A 179 -13.29 -2.82 -10.01
CA TYR A 179 -14.41 -1.89 -9.76
C TYR A 179 -13.99 -0.63 -9.02
N ARG A 180 -12.69 -0.33 -8.92
CA ARG A 180 -12.16 0.82 -8.20
C ARG A 180 -12.44 2.18 -8.86
N LEU A 181 -12.65 2.19 -10.17
CA LEU A 181 -12.81 3.41 -10.94
C LEU A 181 -14.25 3.91 -10.91
N PRO A 182 -14.55 5.03 -10.24
CA PRO A 182 -15.91 5.54 -10.11
C PRO A 182 -16.55 5.86 -11.48
N GLY A 183 -15.78 6.33 -12.45
CA GLY A 183 -16.26 6.64 -13.80
C GLY A 183 -16.72 5.40 -14.63
N ARG A 184 -16.51 4.18 -14.11
CA ARG A 184 -17.01 2.93 -14.72
C ARG A 184 -18.25 2.38 -14.02
N VAL A 185 -18.76 3.07 -13.02
CA VAL A 185 -19.92 2.69 -12.22
C VAL A 185 -21.02 3.71 -12.47
N ASN A 186 -22.24 3.24 -12.75
CA ASN A 186 -23.38 4.14 -12.90
C ASN A 186 -23.66 4.82 -11.54
N PRO A 187 -23.65 6.16 -11.45
CA PRO A 187 -23.74 6.87 -10.17
C PRO A 187 -25.11 6.70 -9.50
N ASP A 188 -26.20 6.63 -10.28
CA ASP A 188 -27.53 6.47 -9.72
C ASP A 188 -27.69 5.08 -9.12
N VAL A 189 -27.20 4.05 -9.83
CA VAL A 189 -27.21 2.66 -9.32
C VAL A 189 -26.27 2.50 -8.12
N ALA A 190 -25.14 3.20 -8.08
CA ALA A 190 -24.27 3.20 -6.91
C ALA A 190 -24.93 3.84 -5.69
N THR A 191 -25.69 4.93 -5.91
CA THR A 191 -26.49 5.59 -4.86
C THR A 191 -27.60 4.66 -4.38
N LEU A 192 -28.30 4.02 -5.30
CA LEU A 192 -29.33 3.02 -4.99
C LEU A 192 -28.74 1.84 -4.20
N ALA A 193 -27.61 1.31 -4.65
CA ALA A 193 -26.93 0.21 -3.97
C ALA A 193 -26.54 0.59 -2.53
N ARG A 194 -26.06 1.80 -2.31
CA ARG A 194 -25.73 2.32 -0.97
C ARG A 194 -26.95 2.43 -0.06
N ALA A 195 -28.11 2.71 -0.63
CA ALA A 195 -29.37 2.85 0.12
C ALA A 195 -30.05 1.50 0.39
N GLN A 196 -29.95 0.54 -0.53
CA GLN A 196 -30.73 -0.71 -0.51
C GLN A 196 -29.92 -1.93 -0.03
N CYS A 197 -28.59 -1.94 -0.22
CA CYS A 197 -27.75 -3.06 0.22
C CYS A 197 -27.33 -2.85 1.68
N LEU A 198 -27.83 -3.69 2.56
CA LEU A 198 -27.63 -3.55 4.00
C LEU A 198 -26.72 -4.67 4.55
N PRO A 199 -25.96 -4.39 5.61
CA PRO A 199 -25.27 -5.43 6.36
C PRO A 199 -26.22 -6.54 6.82
N GLY A 200 -25.77 -7.78 6.76
CA GLY A 200 -26.58 -8.97 7.03
C GLY A 200 -27.24 -9.60 5.80
N MET A 201 -27.35 -8.87 4.67
CA MET A 201 -27.73 -9.47 3.39
C MET A 201 -26.55 -10.27 2.82
N THR A 202 -26.84 -11.30 2.06
CA THR A 202 -25.84 -11.93 1.18
C THR A 202 -25.61 -11.05 -0.05
N VAL A 203 -24.45 -11.19 -0.68
CA VAL A 203 -24.15 -10.57 -1.99
C VAL A 203 -25.21 -10.95 -3.03
N GLY A 204 -25.73 -12.19 -2.97
CA GLY A 204 -26.79 -12.67 -3.87
C GLY A 204 -28.12 -11.95 -3.68
N GLU A 205 -28.55 -11.75 -2.42
CA GLU A 205 -29.78 -11.01 -2.08
C GLU A 205 -29.65 -9.54 -2.45
N ALA A 206 -28.51 -8.91 -2.15
CA ALA A 206 -28.25 -7.52 -2.54
C ALA A 206 -28.31 -7.33 -4.07
N LEU A 207 -27.74 -8.24 -4.83
CA LEU A 207 -27.85 -8.21 -6.30
C LEU A 207 -29.29 -8.40 -6.77
N ALA A 208 -30.06 -9.33 -6.17
CA ALA A 208 -31.45 -9.54 -6.54
C ALA A 208 -32.32 -8.29 -6.27
N VAL A 209 -32.07 -7.59 -5.16
CA VAL A 209 -32.74 -6.32 -4.85
C VAL A 209 -32.40 -5.27 -5.91
N LEU A 210 -31.12 -5.10 -6.24
CA LEU A 210 -30.67 -4.12 -7.24
C LEU A 210 -31.19 -4.43 -8.64
N ASP A 211 -31.25 -5.70 -9.03
CA ASP A 211 -31.76 -6.16 -10.33
C ASP A 211 -33.27 -5.87 -10.50
N GLY A 212 -34.00 -5.66 -9.39
CA GLY A 212 -35.38 -5.17 -9.41
C GLY A 212 -35.52 -3.66 -9.78
N PHE A 213 -34.45 -2.90 -9.70
CA PHE A 213 -34.43 -1.44 -9.98
C PHE A 213 -33.56 -1.08 -11.18
N ALA A 214 -32.55 -1.89 -11.51
CA ALA A 214 -31.59 -1.60 -12.57
C ALA A 214 -31.21 -2.89 -13.34
N HIS A 215 -30.70 -2.71 -14.54
CA HIS A 215 -30.23 -3.86 -15.32
C HIS A 215 -29.01 -4.54 -14.62
N PRO A 216 -28.94 -5.90 -14.56
CA PRO A 216 -27.87 -6.63 -13.87
C PRO A 216 -26.45 -6.24 -14.26
N VAL A 217 -26.24 -5.76 -15.51
CA VAL A 217 -24.96 -5.22 -15.99
C VAL A 217 -24.50 -4.00 -15.17
N LEU A 218 -25.44 -3.23 -14.60
CA LEU A 218 -25.16 -2.06 -13.78
C LEU A 218 -25.16 -2.37 -12.28
N SER A 219 -26.00 -3.32 -11.84
CA SER A 219 -26.15 -3.70 -10.42
C SER A 219 -24.87 -4.27 -9.84
N LYS A 220 -24.27 -5.24 -10.52
CA LYS A 220 -23.05 -5.91 -10.04
C LYS A 220 -21.85 -4.96 -9.90
N PRO A 221 -21.50 -4.11 -10.89
CA PRO A 221 -20.44 -3.12 -10.71
C PRO A 221 -20.68 -2.16 -9.55
N ALA A 222 -21.93 -1.70 -9.35
CA ALA A 222 -22.28 -0.81 -8.26
C ALA A 222 -22.05 -1.46 -6.88
N LEU A 223 -22.53 -2.69 -6.67
CA LEU A 223 -22.31 -3.41 -5.42
C LEU A 223 -20.81 -3.68 -5.15
N LEU A 224 -20.07 -4.14 -6.18
CA LEU A 224 -18.64 -4.44 -6.03
C LEU A 224 -17.80 -3.18 -5.82
N HIS A 225 -18.25 -2.03 -6.34
CA HIS A 225 -17.64 -0.74 -6.03
C HIS A 225 -17.85 -0.33 -4.56
N LEU A 226 -19.01 -0.62 -3.97
CA LEU A 226 -19.22 -0.40 -2.53
C LEU A 226 -18.28 -1.27 -1.67
N LEU A 227 -17.99 -2.49 -2.10
CA LEU A 227 -17.01 -3.35 -1.44
C LEU A 227 -15.57 -2.82 -1.62
N TRP A 228 -15.23 -2.30 -2.80
CA TRP A 228 -13.94 -1.67 -3.03
C TRP A 228 -13.74 -0.43 -2.16
N THR A 229 -14.73 0.44 -2.11
CA THR A 229 -14.66 1.69 -1.33
C THR A 229 -14.89 1.49 0.18
N SER A 230 -15.00 0.25 0.63
CA SER A 230 -15.30 -0.10 2.03
C SER A 230 -16.57 0.57 2.59
N ALA A 231 -17.50 0.99 1.73
CA ALA A 231 -18.84 1.42 2.15
C ALA A 231 -19.65 0.24 2.70
N LEU A 232 -19.43 -0.94 2.13
CA LEU A 232 -19.78 -2.25 2.65
C LEU A 232 -18.52 -3.12 2.63
N THR A 233 -18.46 -4.16 3.43
CA THR A 233 -17.38 -5.14 3.38
C THR A 233 -17.92 -6.57 3.43
N VAL A 234 -17.05 -7.53 3.18
CA VAL A 234 -17.28 -8.98 3.32
C VAL A 234 -16.06 -9.59 3.99
N ASP A 235 -16.16 -10.84 4.44
CA ASP A 235 -14.96 -11.57 4.84
C ASP A 235 -14.08 -11.81 3.60
N LEU A 236 -12.93 -11.15 3.59
CA LEU A 236 -11.96 -11.23 2.48
C LEU A 236 -11.01 -12.42 2.62
N ASP A 237 -11.00 -13.11 3.74
CA ASP A 237 -10.18 -14.31 3.94
C ASP A 237 -10.87 -15.58 3.42
N GLU A 238 -12.18 -15.46 3.09
CA GLU A 238 -12.95 -16.49 2.38
C GLU A 238 -13.26 -16.04 0.93
N PRO A 239 -13.42 -16.97 -0.03
CA PRO A 239 -13.78 -16.61 -1.40
C PRO A 239 -15.07 -15.79 -1.48
N VAL A 240 -15.03 -14.63 -2.12
CA VAL A 240 -16.21 -13.79 -2.34
C VAL A 240 -17.14 -14.44 -3.34
N THR A 241 -18.34 -14.82 -2.88
CA THR A 241 -19.39 -15.49 -3.66
C THR A 241 -20.73 -14.81 -3.46
N ARG A 242 -21.77 -15.27 -4.16
CA ARG A 242 -23.15 -14.82 -3.89
C ARG A 242 -23.65 -15.14 -2.47
N ARG A 243 -23.01 -16.07 -1.76
CA ARG A 243 -23.36 -16.45 -0.38
C ARG A 243 -22.63 -15.62 0.68
N SER A 244 -21.61 -14.85 0.30
CA SER A 244 -20.86 -14.00 1.22
C SER A 244 -21.78 -12.96 1.86
N LEU A 245 -21.70 -12.81 3.18
CA LEU A 245 -22.47 -11.82 3.93
C LEU A 245 -21.86 -10.43 3.78
N LEU A 246 -22.71 -9.45 3.54
CA LEU A 246 -22.35 -8.04 3.62
C LEU A 246 -22.24 -7.64 5.08
N LEU A 247 -21.17 -6.95 5.41
CA LEU A 247 -20.85 -6.45 6.74
C LEU A 247 -20.79 -4.91 6.70
N HIS A 248 -20.85 -4.32 7.88
CA HIS A 248 -20.63 -2.87 8.01
C HIS A 248 -19.26 -2.49 7.47
N GLY A 249 -19.25 -1.52 6.57
CA GLY A 249 -18.02 -0.94 6.06
C GLY A 249 -17.43 0.07 7.05
N THR A 250 -16.16 0.34 6.87
CA THR A 250 -15.47 1.46 7.53
C THR A 250 -15.75 2.72 6.71
N ARG A 251 -16.53 3.66 7.23
CA ARG A 251 -16.76 4.93 6.52
C ARG A 251 -15.44 5.69 6.37
N ARG A 252 -15.11 6.09 5.14
CA ARG A 252 -14.17 7.18 4.91
C ARG A 252 -14.80 8.50 5.32
#